data_992626565d9b8227c9bd0275058b819b
#
_entry.id   992626565d9b8227c9bd0275058b819b
#
_cell.length_a   1.000
_cell.length_b   1.000
_cell.length_c   1.000
_cell.angle_alpha   90.00
_cell.angle_beta   90.00
_cell.angle_gamma   90.00
#
_symmetry.space_group_name_H-M   'P 1'
#
loop_
_entity.id
_entity.type
_entity.pdbx_description
1 polymer ?
#
loop_
_entity_poly.entity_id
_entity_poly.type
_entity_poly.pdbx_seq_one_letter_code
_entity_poly.pdbx_strand_id
1 'polypeptide(L)'
;MLLPCVLLGATLFILGLIGFVTRRNLIIMFLCTELMFQGIILNVVAFGRQPLGGRPALDGQVFALFLIAVAAAEAAVALALVVLLYRHRATLDAQAYRLLKDE
;
A
#
# COMPACT_ATOMS: atom_id res chain seq x y z
N MET A 1 1.39 14.20 21.68
CA MET A 1 0.94 13.93 20.30
C MET A 1 1.88 13.03 19.50
N LEU A 2 3.18 13.13 19.72
CA LEU A 2 4.14 12.29 18.97
C LEU A 2 3.97 10.79 19.28
N LEU A 3 3.94 10.42 20.56
CA LEU A 3 3.89 9.02 20.96
C LEU A 3 2.65 8.28 20.44
N PRO A 4 1.41 8.82 20.57
CA PRO A 4 0.24 8.15 20.00
C PRO A 4 0.33 7.96 18.49
N CYS A 5 0.86 8.95 17.75
CA CYS A 5 1.01 8.85 16.31
C CYS A 5 2.02 7.79 15.91
N VAL A 6 3.15 7.72 16.61
CA VAL A 6 4.18 6.71 16.36
C VAL A 6 3.64 5.30 16.65
N LEU A 7 2.91 5.15 17.76
CA LEU A 7 2.31 3.87 18.11
C LEU A 7 1.28 3.44 17.07
N LEU A 8 0.45 4.36 16.61
CA LEU A 8 -0.54 4.06 15.58
C LEU A 8 0.15 3.67 14.27
N GLY A 9 1.17 4.43 13.85
CA GLY A 9 1.93 4.12 12.64
C GLY A 9 2.60 2.76 12.72
N ALA A 10 3.22 2.46 13.86
CA ALA A 10 3.85 1.15 14.09
C ALA A 10 2.82 0.02 14.05
N THR A 11 1.65 0.23 14.64
CA THR A 11 0.56 -0.75 14.63
C THR A 11 0.09 -1.02 13.21
N LEU A 12 -0.13 0.03 12.41
CA LEU A 12 -0.53 -0.11 11.01
C LEU A 12 0.53 -0.88 10.21
N PHE A 13 1.80 -0.57 10.43
CA PHE A 13 2.89 -1.26 9.73
C PHE A 13 2.94 -2.74 10.10
N ILE A 14 2.84 -3.06 11.37
CA ILE A 14 2.90 -4.45 11.85
C ILE A 14 1.70 -5.24 11.31
N LEU A 15 0.49 -4.67 11.37
CA LEU A 15 -0.69 -5.33 10.83
C LEU A 15 -0.55 -5.58 9.33
N GLY A 16 -0.05 -4.60 8.59
CA GLY A 16 0.22 -4.77 7.17
C GLY A 16 1.25 -5.85 6.90
N LEU A 17 2.32 -5.87 7.68
CA LEU A 17 3.37 -6.88 7.55
C LEU A 17 2.85 -8.29 7.82
N ILE A 18 2.07 -8.47 8.88
CA ILE A 18 1.47 -9.76 9.21
C ILE A 18 0.56 -10.22 8.08
N GLY A 19 -0.30 -9.35 7.58
CA GLY A 19 -1.19 -9.69 6.48
C GLY A 19 -0.43 -10.02 5.20
N PHE A 20 0.63 -9.27 4.91
CA PHE A 20 1.45 -9.51 3.73
C PHE A 20 2.11 -10.89 3.76
N VAL A 21 2.64 -11.29 4.90
CA VAL A 21 3.36 -12.56 5.04
C VAL A 21 2.40 -13.75 5.07
N THR A 22 1.21 -13.59 5.69
CA THR A 22 0.29 -14.71 5.92
C THR A 22 -0.68 -14.98 4.78
N ARG A 23 -0.96 -13.99 3.94
CA ARG A 23 -1.95 -14.12 2.87
C ARG A 23 -1.28 -14.35 1.51
N ARG A 24 -1.92 -15.19 0.69
CA ARG A 24 -1.45 -15.50 -0.66
C ARG A 24 -2.23 -14.78 -1.75
N ASN A 25 -3.33 -14.10 -1.38
CA ASN A 25 -4.15 -13.36 -2.33
C ASN A 25 -3.43 -12.07 -2.72
N LEU A 26 -3.23 -11.86 -4.02
CA LEU A 26 -2.50 -10.72 -4.54
C LEU A 26 -3.13 -9.38 -4.13
N ILE A 27 -4.47 -9.30 -4.15
CA ILE A 27 -5.19 -8.08 -3.76
C ILE A 27 -4.95 -7.79 -2.28
N ILE A 28 -5.04 -8.80 -1.42
CA ILE A 28 -4.82 -8.64 0.02
C ILE A 28 -3.38 -8.25 0.30
N MET A 29 -2.42 -8.88 -0.38
CA MET A 29 -1.00 -8.52 -0.25
C MET A 29 -0.77 -7.06 -0.62
N PHE A 30 -1.42 -6.60 -1.69
CA PHE A 30 -1.33 -5.21 -2.12
C PHE A 30 -1.94 -4.26 -1.09
N LEU A 31 -3.12 -4.58 -0.56
CA LEU A 31 -3.76 -3.79 0.49
C LEU A 31 -2.88 -3.72 1.75
N CYS A 32 -2.21 -4.82 2.09
CA CYS A 32 -1.30 -4.86 3.22
C CYS A 32 -0.08 -3.96 3.00
N THR A 33 0.46 -3.93 1.79
CA THR A 33 1.55 -3.03 1.41
C THR A 33 1.12 -1.57 1.58
N GLU A 34 -0.11 -1.23 1.15
CA GLU A 34 -0.66 0.11 1.33
C GLU A 34 -0.79 0.46 2.82
N LEU A 35 -1.23 -0.48 3.63
CA LEU A 35 -1.34 -0.27 5.07
C LEU A 35 0.03 0.01 5.70
N MET A 36 1.06 -0.70 5.27
CA MET A 36 2.44 -0.46 5.70
C MET A 36 2.91 0.95 5.31
N PHE A 37 2.64 1.37 4.08
CA PHE A 37 2.97 2.73 3.62
C PHE A 37 2.26 3.78 4.46
N GLN A 38 0.99 3.59 4.78
CA GLN A 38 0.26 4.54 5.62
C GLN A 38 0.89 4.67 7.00
N GLY A 39 1.35 3.56 7.58
CA GLY A 39 2.07 3.59 8.85
C GLY A 39 3.35 4.41 8.76
N ILE A 40 4.13 4.22 7.71
CA ILE A 40 5.37 4.98 7.48
C ILE A 40 5.07 6.47 7.30
N ILE A 41 4.08 6.81 6.48
CA ILE A 41 3.70 8.20 6.21
C ILE A 41 3.26 8.89 7.50
N LEU A 42 2.46 8.21 8.31
CA LEU A 42 2.01 8.75 9.59
C LEU A 42 3.19 9.06 10.51
N ASN A 43 4.16 8.16 10.58
CA ASN A 43 5.36 8.37 11.40
C ASN A 43 6.21 9.53 10.86
N VAL A 44 6.37 9.64 9.55
CA VAL A 44 7.13 10.73 8.94
C VAL A 44 6.49 12.07 9.24
N VAL A 45 5.15 12.16 9.15
CA VAL A 45 4.43 13.40 9.50
C VAL A 45 4.60 13.71 10.99
N ALA A 46 4.46 12.71 11.84
CA ALA A 46 4.57 12.91 13.29
C ALA A 46 5.95 13.40 13.69
N PHE A 47 7.01 12.79 13.18
CA PHE A 47 8.38 13.21 13.45
C PHE A 47 8.67 14.56 12.79
N GLY A 48 8.14 14.82 11.61
CA GLY A 48 8.35 16.09 10.92
C GLY A 48 7.72 17.30 11.60
N ARG A 49 6.78 17.07 12.52
CA ARG A 49 6.17 18.16 13.31
C ARG A 49 7.03 18.59 14.50
N GLN A 50 8.06 17.83 14.82
CA GLN A 50 8.92 18.18 15.94
C GLN A 50 9.86 19.33 15.56
N PRO A 51 9.94 20.39 16.37
CA PRO A 51 10.84 21.49 16.06
C PRO A 51 12.30 21.04 16.26
N LEU A 52 13.08 21.14 15.20
CA LEU A 52 14.51 20.94 15.24
C LEU A 52 15.20 22.28 15.42
N GLY A 53 15.92 22.44 16.52
CA GLY A 53 16.64 23.67 16.79
C GLY A 53 15.74 24.91 17.04
N GLY A 54 14.54 24.68 17.55
CA GLY A 54 13.60 25.76 17.87
C GLY A 54 12.89 26.39 16.68
N ARG A 55 13.04 25.83 15.48
CA ARG A 55 12.35 26.31 14.26
C ARG A 55 11.35 25.27 13.81
N PRO A 56 10.14 25.71 13.37
CA PRO A 56 9.21 24.77 12.74
C PRO A 56 9.82 24.26 11.44
N ALA A 57 9.94 22.94 11.33
CA ALA A 57 10.44 22.28 10.12
C ALA A 57 9.26 21.72 9.33
N LEU A 58 9.18 22.05 8.04
CA LEU A 58 8.18 21.52 7.13
C LEU A 58 8.71 20.35 6.30
N ASP A 59 9.98 19.97 6.50
CA ASP A 59 10.64 18.95 5.70
C ASP A 59 9.95 17.59 5.79
N GLY A 60 9.49 17.23 6.98
CA GLY A 60 8.76 15.97 7.18
C GLY A 60 7.42 15.95 6.45
N GLN A 61 6.70 17.07 6.46
CA GLN A 61 5.43 17.17 5.74
C GLN A 61 5.62 17.15 4.23
N VAL A 62 6.65 17.84 3.72
CA VAL A 62 6.97 17.81 2.28
C VAL A 62 7.36 16.41 1.86
N PHE A 63 8.19 15.73 2.65
CA PHE A 63 8.59 14.35 2.36
C PHE A 63 7.38 13.41 2.41
N ALA A 64 6.48 13.61 3.38
CA ALA A 64 5.26 12.81 3.48
C ALA A 64 4.36 12.98 2.25
N LEU A 65 4.21 14.21 1.74
CA LEU A 65 3.45 14.45 0.51
C LEU A 65 4.07 13.70 -0.66
N PHE A 66 5.39 13.69 -0.74
CA PHE A 66 6.10 12.93 -1.77
C PHE A 66 5.82 11.44 -1.66
N LEU A 67 5.84 10.90 -0.43
CA LEU A 67 5.52 9.49 -0.18
C LEU A 67 4.08 9.17 -0.55
N ILE A 68 3.13 10.07 -0.28
CA ILE A 68 1.74 9.89 -0.67
C ILE A 68 1.62 9.80 -2.19
N ALA A 69 2.33 10.67 -2.92
CA ALA A 69 2.33 10.63 -4.37
C ALA A 69 2.89 9.31 -4.91
N VAL A 70 3.99 8.82 -4.33
CA VAL A 70 4.58 7.53 -4.70
C VAL A 70 3.62 6.39 -4.39
N ALA A 71 3.00 6.39 -3.22
CA ALA A 71 2.03 5.37 -2.84
C ALA A 71 0.84 5.35 -3.79
N ALA A 72 0.33 6.53 -4.18
CA ALA A 72 -0.76 6.63 -5.14
C ALA A 72 -0.38 6.08 -6.52
N ALA A 73 0.84 6.38 -6.98
CA ALA A 73 1.34 5.87 -8.24
C ALA A 73 1.48 4.34 -8.21
N GLU A 74 2.01 3.79 -7.13
CA GLU A 74 2.10 2.34 -6.96
C GLU A 74 0.73 1.69 -6.92
N ALA A 75 -0.24 2.31 -6.24
CA ALA A 75 -1.61 1.83 -6.19
C ALA A 75 -2.22 1.75 -7.59
N ALA A 76 -2.03 2.77 -8.41
CA ALA A 76 -2.54 2.81 -9.77
C ALA A 76 -1.93 1.68 -10.62
N VAL A 77 -0.61 1.49 -10.54
CA VAL A 77 0.08 0.43 -11.29
C VAL A 77 -0.40 -0.95 -10.82
N ALA A 78 -0.50 -1.16 -9.52
CA ALA A 78 -0.91 -2.45 -8.96
C ALA A 78 -2.34 -2.79 -9.34
N LEU A 79 -3.27 -1.82 -9.29
CA LEU A 79 -4.64 -2.03 -9.73
C LEU A 79 -4.71 -2.36 -11.21
N ALA A 80 -3.91 -1.69 -12.05
CA ALA A 80 -3.83 -2.00 -13.47
C ALA A 80 -3.36 -3.44 -13.71
N LEU A 81 -2.34 -3.88 -12.97
CA LEU A 81 -1.83 -5.25 -13.06
C LEU A 81 -2.86 -6.27 -12.62
N VAL A 82 -3.58 -6.00 -11.54
CA VAL A 82 -4.64 -6.89 -11.04
C VAL A 82 -5.74 -7.03 -12.07
N VAL A 83 -6.18 -5.92 -12.68
CA VAL A 83 -7.20 -5.94 -13.74
C VAL A 83 -6.73 -6.73 -14.94
N LEU A 84 -5.48 -6.53 -15.37
CA LEU A 84 -4.92 -7.26 -16.51
C LEU A 84 -4.86 -8.77 -16.23
N LEU A 85 -4.39 -9.15 -15.05
CA LEU A 85 -4.33 -10.56 -14.66
C LEU A 85 -5.71 -11.20 -14.61
N TYR A 86 -6.68 -10.48 -14.07
CA TYR A 86 -8.06 -10.95 -14.02
C TYR A 86 -8.64 -11.18 -15.42
N ARG A 87 -8.44 -10.21 -16.32
CA ARG A 87 -8.92 -10.33 -17.71
C ARG A 87 -8.25 -11.46 -18.45
N HIS A 88 -6.95 -11.64 -18.24
CA HIS A 88 -6.20 -12.73 -18.86
C HIS A 88 -6.75 -14.09 -18.41
N ARG A 89 -6.98 -14.26 -17.12
CA ARG A 89 -7.53 -15.50 -16.56
C ARG A 89 -8.94 -15.78 -17.10
N ALA A 90 -9.80 -14.76 -17.18
CA ALA A 90 -11.14 -14.89 -17.72
C ALA A 90 -11.10 -15.33 -19.18
N THR A 91 -10.16 -14.80 -19.98
CA THR A 91 -9.97 -15.19 -21.37
C THR A 91 -9.54 -16.65 -21.48
N LEU A 92 -8.61 -17.11 -20.66
CA LEU A 92 -8.17 -18.50 -20.66
C LEU A 92 -9.30 -19.44 -20.25
N ASP A 93 -10.10 -19.09 -19.27
CA ASP A 93 -11.25 -19.87 -18.83
C ASP A 93 -12.30 -19.99 -19.95
N ALA A 94 -12.54 -18.89 -20.68
CA ALA A 94 -13.47 -18.89 -21.81
C ALA A 94 -12.95 -19.78 -22.95
N GLN A 95 -11.66 -19.76 -23.24
CA GLN A 95 -11.06 -20.62 -24.26
C GLN A 95 -11.14 -22.09 -23.85
N ALA A 96 -10.87 -22.40 -22.60
CA ALA A 96 -10.99 -23.75 -22.07
C ALA A 96 -12.42 -24.26 -22.20
N TYR A 97 -13.40 -23.43 -21.89
CA TYR A 97 -14.81 -23.77 -22.03
C TYR A 97 -15.18 -24.08 -23.49
N ARG A 98 -14.70 -23.28 -24.45
CA ARG A 98 -14.94 -23.48 -25.86
C ARG A 98 -14.37 -24.80 -26.34
N LEU A 99 -13.15 -25.12 -25.91
CA LEU A 99 -12.51 -26.39 -26.28
C LEU A 99 -13.31 -27.59 -25.77
N LEU A 100 -13.80 -27.53 -24.55
CA LEU A 100 -14.63 -28.58 -23.98
C LEU A 100 -15.97 -28.71 -24.70
N LYS A 101 -16.56 -27.59 -25.10
CA LYS A 101 -17.86 -27.57 -25.77
C LYS A 101 -17.79 -28.16 -27.19
N ASP A 102 -16.69 -27.95 -27.90
CA ASP A 102 -16.51 -28.42 -29.29
C ASP A 102 -16.21 -29.92 -29.36
N GLU A 103 -15.88 -30.55 -28.25
CA GLU A 103 -15.76 -32.02 -28.17
C GLU A 103 -17.09 -32.69 -27.95
#